data_f00777662bd5d66a98dbeb78cd5e5d3d
#
_entry.id   f00777662bd5d66a98dbeb78cd5e5d3d
#
_cell.length_a   1.000
_cell.length_b   1.000
_cell.length_c   1.000
_cell.angle_alpha   90.00
_cell.angle_beta   90.00
_cell.angle_gamma   90.00
#
_symmetry.space_group_name_H-M   'P 1'
#
loop_
_entity.id
_entity.type
_entity.pdbx_description
1 polymer ?
#
loop_
_entity_poly.entity_id
_entity_poly.type
_entity_poly.pdbx_seq_one_letter_code
_entity_poly.pdbx_strand_id
1 'polypeptide(L)'
;MGKVFSRALDQAGLSDLHSRVLSGDPLTQAELSRLDVADLLLVAGLADAMRARFHGDEVRFLRASGPSDREVIVFRGTASEHGATGADLLRELALLRLSTPASASIAVSLETLGLELAQTALLFGADTLIGDLSHARTLPLLDGAAARQRELAGLIARSGRRVTFPDAEPALEQRP
;
A
#
# COMPACT_ATOMS: atom_id res chain seq x y z
N MET A 1 -13.47 -4.01 11.11
CA MET A 1 -12.88 -2.89 11.87
C MET A 1 -13.34 -2.96 13.31
N GLY A 2 -12.43 -2.80 14.30
CA GLY A 2 -12.75 -3.03 15.71
C GLY A 2 -13.46 -1.84 16.36
N LYS A 3 -14.26 -2.10 17.41
CA LYS A 3 -14.95 -1.08 18.23
C LYS A 3 -14.02 0.05 18.72
N VAL A 4 -12.73 -0.27 18.95
CA VAL A 4 -11.72 0.70 19.40
C VAL A 4 -11.46 1.76 18.33
N PHE A 5 -11.31 1.36 17.08
CA PHE A 5 -11.07 2.29 15.97
C PHE A 5 -12.27 3.23 15.72
N SER A 6 -13.50 2.69 15.73
CA SER A 6 -14.70 3.52 15.59
C SER A 6 -14.79 4.56 16.70
N ARG A 7 -14.50 4.17 17.95
CA ARG A 7 -14.50 5.10 19.09
C ARG A 7 -13.41 6.18 18.96
N ALA A 8 -12.24 5.82 18.44
CA ALA A 8 -11.17 6.79 18.21
C ALA A 8 -11.53 7.81 17.12
N LEU A 9 -12.22 7.37 16.05
CA LEU A 9 -12.75 8.27 15.02
C LEU A 9 -13.83 9.20 15.59
N ASP A 10 -14.73 8.70 16.45
CA ASP A 10 -15.76 9.51 17.13
C ASP A 10 -15.10 10.61 17.97
N GLN A 11 -14.10 10.26 18.76
CA GLN A 11 -13.36 11.19 19.61
C GLN A 11 -12.59 12.26 18.82
N ALA A 12 -12.12 11.89 17.62
CA ALA A 12 -11.42 12.81 16.70
C ALA A 12 -12.38 13.63 15.83
N GLY A 13 -13.71 13.40 15.89
CA GLY A 13 -14.70 14.06 15.04
C GLY A 13 -14.58 13.66 13.55
N LEU A 14 -14.17 12.43 13.27
CA LEU A 14 -13.91 11.91 11.92
C LEU A 14 -14.87 10.78 11.49
N SER A 15 -15.91 10.48 12.28
CA SER A 15 -16.81 9.36 12.02
C SER A 15 -17.61 9.52 10.73
N ASP A 16 -17.89 10.75 10.31
CA ASP A 16 -18.53 11.08 9.04
C ASP A 16 -17.69 10.62 7.84
N LEU A 17 -16.37 10.73 7.94
CA LEU A 17 -15.44 10.33 6.86
C LEU A 17 -15.39 8.82 6.68
N HIS A 18 -15.58 8.05 7.75
CA HIS A 18 -15.55 6.59 7.66
C HIS A 18 -16.63 6.03 6.70
N SER A 19 -17.85 6.54 6.78
CA SER A 19 -18.93 6.12 5.88
C SER A 19 -18.64 6.48 4.43
N ARG A 20 -18.08 7.66 4.16
CA ARG A 20 -17.66 8.07 2.82
C ARG A 20 -16.52 7.20 2.28
N VAL A 21 -15.53 6.91 3.09
CA VAL A 21 -14.42 6.02 2.73
C VAL A 21 -14.93 4.63 2.32
N LEU A 22 -15.93 4.12 3.03
CA LEU A 22 -16.54 2.82 2.71
C LEU A 22 -17.44 2.86 1.46
N SER A 23 -17.96 4.01 1.03
CA SER A 23 -18.65 4.15 -0.26
C SER A 23 -17.68 4.14 -1.45
N GLY A 24 -16.42 4.47 -1.22
CA GLY A 24 -15.37 4.49 -2.25
C GLY A 24 -15.25 5.79 -3.01
N ASP A 25 -15.99 6.82 -2.57
CA ASP A 25 -15.89 8.14 -3.17
C ASP A 25 -14.63 8.86 -2.66
N PRO A 26 -13.88 9.53 -3.55
CA PRO A 26 -12.75 10.35 -3.13
C PRO A 26 -13.20 11.42 -2.13
N LEU A 27 -12.35 11.67 -1.13
CA LEU A 27 -12.58 12.76 -0.19
C LEU A 27 -12.30 14.11 -0.85
N THR A 28 -13.09 15.11 -0.45
CA THR A 28 -12.91 16.50 -0.88
C THR A 28 -11.66 17.12 -0.24
N GLN A 29 -11.16 18.21 -0.82
CA GLN A 29 -10.01 18.93 -0.26
C GLN A 29 -10.24 19.41 1.19
N ALA A 30 -11.47 19.82 1.53
CA ALA A 30 -11.83 20.22 2.89
C ALA A 30 -11.74 19.05 3.88
N GLU A 31 -12.18 17.87 3.47
CA GLU A 31 -12.10 16.63 4.27
C GLU A 31 -10.64 16.15 4.41
N LEU A 32 -9.84 16.21 3.34
CA LEU A 32 -8.42 15.89 3.39
C LEU A 32 -7.65 16.83 4.33
N SER A 33 -7.99 18.13 4.34
CA SER A 33 -7.36 19.09 5.26
C SER A 33 -7.64 18.77 6.74
N ARG A 34 -8.79 18.17 7.06
CA ARG A 34 -9.06 17.66 8.43
C ARG A 34 -8.17 16.49 8.80
N LEU A 35 -7.84 15.63 7.82
CA LEU A 35 -6.99 14.46 8.01
C LEU A 35 -5.49 14.81 8.04
N ASP A 36 -5.09 15.89 7.41
CA ASP A 36 -3.68 16.31 7.37
C ASP A 36 -3.13 16.60 8.77
N VAL A 37 -3.98 17.10 9.67
CA VAL A 37 -3.62 17.41 11.07
C VAL A 37 -4.07 16.33 12.06
N ALA A 38 -4.75 15.27 11.60
CA ALA A 38 -5.23 14.20 12.44
C ALA A 38 -4.10 13.22 12.83
N ASP A 39 -4.37 12.37 13.82
CA ASP A 39 -3.46 11.28 14.19
C ASP A 39 -3.17 10.37 12.99
N LEU A 40 -1.90 10.07 12.76
CA LEU A 40 -1.42 9.30 11.62
C LEU A 40 -2.06 7.92 11.53
N LEU A 41 -2.29 7.26 12.67
CA LEU A 41 -2.90 5.92 12.69
C LEU A 41 -4.39 5.95 12.35
N LEU A 42 -5.09 7.06 12.63
CA LEU A 42 -6.48 7.23 12.20
C LEU A 42 -6.55 7.41 10.68
N VAL A 43 -5.66 8.21 10.11
CA VAL A 43 -5.57 8.40 8.66
C VAL A 43 -5.21 7.09 7.97
N ALA A 44 -4.22 6.36 8.49
CA ALA A 44 -3.86 5.03 8.01
C ALA A 44 -5.04 4.06 8.04
N GLY A 45 -5.75 4.01 9.16
CA GLY A 45 -6.91 3.12 9.32
C GLY A 45 -8.04 3.42 8.33
N LEU A 46 -8.29 4.68 8.01
CA LEU A 46 -9.26 5.07 6.97
C LEU A 46 -8.78 4.65 5.58
N ALA A 47 -7.52 4.91 5.25
CA ALA A 47 -6.93 4.53 3.96
C ALA A 47 -6.91 3.00 3.77
N ASP A 48 -6.55 2.25 4.82
CA ASP A 48 -6.58 0.79 4.79
C ASP A 48 -8.00 0.22 4.70
N ALA A 49 -8.98 0.86 5.34
CA ALA A 49 -10.38 0.47 5.21
C ALA A 49 -10.89 0.61 3.77
N MET A 50 -10.56 1.71 3.09
CA MET A 50 -10.88 1.91 1.68
C MET A 50 -10.22 0.84 0.81
N ARG A 51 -8.91 0.65 0.98
CA ARG A 51 -8.18 -0.38 0.26
C ARG A 51 -8.78 -1.78 0.50
N ALA A 52 -9.00 -2.17 1.76
CA ALA A 52 -9.52 -3.50 2.11
C ALA A 52 -10.92 -3.74 1.52
N ARG A 53 -11.74 -2.71 1.46
CA ARG A 53 -13.09 -2.80 0.89
C ARG A 53 -13.08 -3.07 -0.62
N PHE A 54 -12.14 -2.48 -1.37
CA PHE A 54 -12.15 -2.50 -2.84
C PHE A 54 -11.08 -3.41 -3.45
N HIS A 55 -9.99 -3.68 -2.73
CA HIS A 55 -8.88 -4.51 -3.21
C HIS A 55 -8.69 -5.81 -2.39
N GLY A 56 -9.45 -5.98 -1.29
CA GLY A 56 -9.33 -7.16 -0.43
C GLY A 56 -7.96 -7.30 0.24
N ASP A 57 -7.50 -8.52 0.44
CA ASP A 57 -6.21 -8.82 1.07
C ASP A 57 -5.08 -9.08 0.06
N GLU A 58 -5.38 -8.88 -1.22
CA GLU A 58 -4.40 -9.08 -2.28
C GLU A 58 -3.43 -7.90 -2.38
N VAL A 59 -2.15 -8.21 -2.51
CA VAL A 59 -1.07 -7.28 -2.85
C VAL A 59 -0.49 -7.74 -4.18
N ARG A 60 -0.52 -6.89 -5.19
CA ARG A 60 0.10 -7.20 -6.50
C ARG A 60 1.57 -6.83 -6.47
N PHE A 61 2.40 -7.69 -7.00
CA PHE A 61 3.81 -7.37 -7.26
C PHE A 61 4.03 -7.23 -8.76
N LEU A 62 4.39 -6.02 -9.20
CA LEU A 62 4.68 -5.71 -10.59
C LEU A 62 6.17 -5.49 -10.81
N ARG A 63 6.69 -5.94 -11.95
CA ARG A 63 8.02 -5.55 -12.40
C ARG A 63 8.00 -4.10 -12.86
N ALA A 64 9.09 -3.37 -12.60
CA ALA A 64 9.20 -1.94 -12.95
C ALA A 64 8.96 -1.64 -14.44
N SER A 65 9.13 -2.62 -15.32
CA SER A 65 8.97 -2.49 -16.79
C SER A 65 7.76 -3.27 -17.34
N GLY A 66 6.93 -3.87 -16.47
CA GLY A 66 5.82 -4.74 -16.90
C GLY A 66 4.58 -3.93 -17.30
N PRO A 67 3.77 -4.48 -18.24
CA PRO A 67 2.46 -3.91 -18.54
C PRO A 67 1.52 -4.03 -17.34
N SER A 68 0.67 -3.03 -17.12
CA SER A 68 -0.39 -3.10 -16.12
C SER A 68 -1.75 -3.13 -16.83
N ASP A 69 -2.61 -4.05 -16.43
CA ASP A 69 -3.99 -4.19 -16.90
C ASP A 69 -4.99 -3.24 -16.19
N ARG A 70 -4.51 -2.49 -15.20
CA ARG A 70 -5.29 -1.53 -14.42
C ARG A 70 -4.60 -0.18 -14.39
N GLU A 71 -5.38 0.86 -14.13
CA GLU A 71 -4.83 2.16 -13.81
C GLU A 71 -4.04 2.07 -12.49
N VAL A 72 -2.72 2.27 -12.58
CA VAL A 72 -1.82 2.20 -11.44
C VAL A 72 -1.22 3.58 -11.20
N ILE A 73 -1.48 4.13 -10.03
CA ILE A 73 -0.88 5.37 -9.56
C ILE A 73 0.40 5.01 -8.81
N VAL A 74 1.54 5.38 -9.34
CA VAL A 74 2.82 5.14 -8.67
C VAL A 74 3.09 6.27 -7.69
N PHE A 75 3.05 5.95 -6.41
CA PHE A 75 3.43 6.88 -5.36
C PHE A 75 4.95 7.08 -5.35
N ARG A 76 5.38 8.31 -5.54
CA ARG A 76 6.80 8.67 -5.58
C ARG A 76 7.28 9.35 -4.31
N GLY A 77 6.35 9.84 -3.49
CA GLY A 77 6.63 10.73 -2.36
C GLY A 77 7.12 12.10 -2.84
N THR A 78 6.74 13.14 -2.15
CA THR A 78 7.43 14.41 -2.32
C THR A 78 8.71 14.32 -1.48
N ALA A 79 9.84 14.00 -2.11
CA ALA A 79 11.13 14.26 -1.50
C ALA A 79 11.22 15.78 -1.29
N SER A 80 10.81 16.25 -0.11
CA SER A 80 11.03 17.64 0.23
C SER A 80 12.53 17.86 0.26
N GLU A 81 13.01 18.95 -0.28
CA GLU A 81 14.41 19.38 -0.21
C GLU A 81 14.94 19.43 1.25
N HIS A 82 14.06 19.24 2.23
CA HIS A 82 14.30 19.30 3.67
C HIS A 82 14.19 17.96 4.42
N GLY A 83 14.18 16.83 3.70
CA GLY A 83 14.22 15.49 4.31
C GLY A 83 12.89 15.08 4.95
N ALA A 84 11.89 14.70 4.13
CA ALA A 84 10.67 14.10 4.64
C ALA A 84 10.98 12.84 5.46
N THR A 85 10.33 12.69 6.60
CA THR A 85 10.42 11.47 7.40
C THR A 85 9.59 10.36 6.78
N GLY A 86 9.83 9.11 7.18
CA GLY A 86 8.97 7.99 6.77
C GLY A 86 7.51 8.20 7.17
N ALA A 87 7.25 8.88 8.29
CA ALA A 87 5.90 9.21 8.74
C ALA A 87 5.20 10.21 7.80
N ASP A 88 5.92 11.21 7.29
CA ASP A 88 5.39 12.17 6.34
C ASP A 88 5.03 11.49 5.01
N LEU A 89 5.90 10.61 4.51
CA LEU A 89 5.64 9.82 3.29
C LEU A 89 4.42 8.91 3.46
N LEU A 90 4.27 8.26 4.61
CA LEU A 90 3.13 7.41 4.89
C LEU A 90 1.83 8.20 5.00
N ARG A 91 1.85 9.40 5.59
CA ARG A 91 0.68 10.30 5.62
C ARG A 91 0.29 10.73 4.22
N GLU A 92 1.24 11.17 3.41
CA GLU A 92 1.02 11.57 2.03
C GLU A 92 0.40 10.43 1.20
N LEU A 93 0.91 9.20 1.36
CA LEU A 93 0.37 8.01 0.72
C LEU A 93 -1.09 7.74 1.15
N ALA A 94 -1.38 7.83 2.44
CA ALA A 94 -2.74 7.61 2.94
C ALA A 94 -3.72 8.67 2.43
N LEU A 95 -3.31 9.94 2.37
CA LEU A 95 -4.10 11.02 1.79
C LEU A 95 -4.30 10.82 0.28
N LEU A 96 -3.28 10.34 -0.44
CA LEU A 96 -3.40 9.97 -1.85
C LEU A 96 -4.47 8.89 -2.03
N ARG A 97 -4.47 7.81 -1.22
CA ARG A 97 -5.51 6.77 -1.29
C ARG A 97 -6.91 7.37 -1.09
N LEU A 98 -7.07 8.26 -0.13
CA LEU A 98 -8.34 8.85 0.21
C LEU A 98 -8.82 9.93 -0.79
N SER A 99 -7.90 10.48 -1.58
CA SER A 99 -8.21 11.47 -2.63
C SER A 99 -8.42 10.86 -4.02
N THR A 100 -8.15 9.56 -4.19
CA THR A 100 -8.29 8.87 -5.48
C THR A 100 -9.51 7.96 -5.49
N PRO A 101 -10.09 7.65 -6.68
CA PRO A 101 -11.13 6.66 -6.78
C PRO A 101 -10.71 5.32 -6.17
N ALA A 102 -11.61 4.68 -5.44
CA ALA A 102 -11.30 3.43 -4.74
C ALA A 102 -10.86 2.28 -5.68
N SER A 103 -11.28 2.31 -6.94
CA SER A 103 -10.88 1.33 -7.96
C SER A 103 -9.45 1.47 -8.46
N ALA A 104 -8.82 2.63 -8.27
CA ALA A 104 -7.44 2.85 -8.68
C ALA A 104 -6.48 2.06 -7.79
N SER A 105 -5.48 1.41 -8.39
CA SER A 105 -4.37 0.77 -7.67
C SER A 105 -3.31 1.80 -7.30
N ILE A 106 -2.84 1.76 -6.05
CA ILE A 106 -1.71 2.59 -5.62
C ILE A 106 -0.50 1.71 -5.38
N ALA A 107 0.54 1.99 -6.13
CA ALA A 107 1.78 1.26 -6.11
C ALA A 107 2.90 2.03 -5.40
N VAL A 108 3.72 1.30 -4.66
CA VAL A 108 4.95 1.81 -4.05
C VAL A 108 6.15 1.03 -4.55
N SER A 109 7.25 1.72 -4.78
CA SER A 109 8.49 1.10 -5.27
C SER A 109 9.36 0.61 -4.10
N LEU A 110 9.76 -0.67 -4.16
CA LEU A 110 10.74 -1.24 -3.23
C LEU A 110 12.12 -0.58 -3.37
N GLU A 111 12.48 -0.11 -4.56
CA GLU A 111 13.76 0.54 -4.80
C GLU A 111 13.81 1.94 -4.21
N THR A 112 12.68 2.65 -4.21
CA THR A 112 12.59 4.02 -3.70
C THR A 112 12.39 4.08 -2.19
N LEU A 113 11.48 3.26 -1.65
CA LEU A 113 11.11 3.29 -0.23
C LEU A 113 11.94 2.32 0.63
N GLY A 114 12.54 1.32 0.02
CA GLY A 114 13.08 0.17 0.73
C GLY A 114 11.97 -0.79 1.19
N LEU A 115 12.37 -2.01 1.54
CA LEU A 115 11.43 -3.10 1.85
C LEU A 115 10.55 -2.78 3.08
N GLU A 116 11.15 -2.28 4.15
CA GLU A 116 10.47 -2.04 5.43
C GLU A 116 9.39 -0.96 5.31
N LEU A 117 9.73 0.17 4.68
CA LEU A 117 8.76 1.25 4.50
C LEU A 117 7.68 0.86 3.48
N ALA A 118 8.04 0.12 2.42
CA ALA A 118 7.07 -0.39 1.46
C ALA A 118 6.08 -1.39 2.07
N GLN A 119 6.53 -2.27 2.98
CA GLN A 119 5.63 -3.13 3.76
C GLN A 119 4.69 -2.31 4.64
N THR A 120 5.22 -1.29 5.32
CA THR A 120 4.41 -0.39 6.15
C THR A 120 3.40 0.38 5.29
N ALA A 121 3.78 0.81 4.09
CA ALA A 121 2.92 1.50 3.13
C ALA A 121 1.67 0.70 2.75
N LEU A 122 1.72 -0.62 2.79
CA LEU A 122 0.55 -1.47 2.59
C LEU A 122 -0.54 -1.23 3.65
N LEU A 123 -0.19 -0.84 4.87
CA LEU A 123 -1.14 -0.49 5.93
C LEU A 123 -1.67 0.94 5.77
N PHE A 124 -1.10 1.71 4.87
CA PHE A 124 -1.45 3.10 4.58
C PHE A 124 -2.16 3.26 3.23
N GLY A 125 -2.75 2.18 2.71
CA GLY A 125 -3.60 2.23 1.53
C GLY A 125 -2.95 1.80 0.21
N ALA A 126 -1.66 1.45 0.17
CA ALA A 126 -1.07 0.81 -0.99
C ALA A 126 -1.61 -0.62 -1.16
N ASP A 127 -1.77 -1.06 -2.40
CA ASP A 127 -2.21 -2.40 -2.78
C ASP A 127 -1.24 -3.07 -3.76
N THR A 128 -0.25 -2.34 -4.25
CA THR A 128 0.68 -2.81 -5.27
C THR A 128 2.12 -2.48 -4.87
N LEU A 129 3.01 -3.42 -5.04
CA LEU A 129 4.46 -3.25 -4.92
C LEU A 129 5.09 -3.29 -6.31
N ILE A 130 6.04 -2.39 -6.57
CA ILE A 130 6.84 -2.40 -7.79
C ILE A 130 8.30 -2.64 -7.41
N GLY A 131 8.98 -3.53 -8.14
CA GLY A 131 10.39 -3.77 -7.92
C GLY A 131 10.97 -4.82 -8.86
N ASP A 132 12.25 -5.07 -8.68
CA ASP A 132 12.96 -6.13 -9.39
C ASP A 132 13.52 -7.15 -8.38
N LEU A 133 13.01 -8.37 -8.44
CA LEU A 133 13.48 -9.50 -7.63
C LEU A 133 14.57 -10.32 -8.35
N SER A 134 14.93 -9.98 -9.58
CA SER A 134 16.03 -10.64 -10.29
C SER A 134 17.39 -10.25 -9.70
N HIS A 135 17.48 -9.05 -9.11
CA HIS A 135 18.71 -8.53 -8.52
C HIS A 135 18.71 -8.55 -7.00
N ALA A 136 19.89 -8.70 -6.40
CA ALA A 136 20.08 -8.83 -4.96
C ALA A 136 19.80 -7.55 -4.14
N ARG A 137 19.39 -6.44 -4.77
CA ARG A 137 19.19 -5.16 -4.07
C ARG A 137 18.05 -5.20 -3.05
N THR A 138 16.99 -5.92 -3.33
CA THR A 138 15.77 -5.94 -2.49
C THR A 138 15.90 -6.95 -1.34
N LEU A 139 16.52 -8.10 -1.57
CA LEU A 139 16.74 -9.16 -0.58
C LEU A 139 18.13 -9.76 -0.81
N PRO A 140 19.21 -9.07 -0.37
CA PRO A 140 20.58 -9.37 -0.79
C PRO A 140 21.12 -10.72 -0.31
N LEU A 141 20.55 -11.28 0.76
CA LEU A 141 21.02 -12.55 1.34
C LEU A 141 20.42 -13.79 0.66
N LEU A 142 19.56 -13.60 -0.35
CA LEU A 142 18.88 -14.71 -1.02
C LEU A 142 19.36 -14.87 -2.46
N ASP A 143 19.69 -16.11 -2.83
CA ASP A 143 20.06 -16.46 -4.18
C ASP A 143 18.82 -16.80 -5.03
N GLY A 144 18.72 -16.12 -6.18
CA GLY A 144 17.71 -16.36 -7.19
C GLY A 144 16.35 -15.69 -6.94
N ALA A 145 15.67 -15.37 -8.03
CA ALA A 145 14.38 -14.67 -8.02
C ALA A 145 13.29 -15.45 -7.27
N ALA A 146 13.25 -16.78 -7.44
CA ALA A 146 12.24 -17.61 -6.78
C ALA A 146 12.38 -17.64 -5.24
N ALA A 147 13.62 -17.57 -4.73
CA ALA A 147 13.85 -17.48 -3.29
C ALA A 147 13.38 -16.13 -2.74
N ARG A 148 13.68 -15.04 -3.45
CA ARG A 148 13.23 -13.69 -3.08
C ARG A 148 11.72 -13.53 -3.17
N GLN A 149 11.05 -14.14 -4.15
CA GLN A 149 9.59 -14.15 -4.24
C GLN A 149 8.97 -14.86 -3.03
N ARG A 150 9.49 -16.04 -2.65
CA ARG A 150 8.99 -16.78 -1.47
C ARG A 150 9.18 -15.98 -0.18
N GLU A 151 10.33 -15.36 0.00
CA GLU A 151 10.59 -14.53 1.19
C GLU A 151 9.68 -13.31 1.23
N LEU A 152 9.53 -12.59 0.12
CA LEU A 152 8.62 -11.46 0.02
C LEU A 152 7.18 -11.90 0.33
N ALA A 153 6.75 -13.03 -0.20
CA ALA A 153 5.42 -13.59 0.09
C ALA A 153 5.25 -13.90 1.59
N GLY A 154 6.27 -14.48 2.23
CA GLY A 154 6.28 -14.74 3.67
C GLY A 154 6.20 -13.46 4.51
N LEU A 155 6.94 -12.42 4.11
CA LEU A 155 6.91 -11.13 4.79
C LEU A 155 5.55 -10.44 4.67
N ILE A 156 4.93 -10.47 3.50
CA ILE A 156 3.60 -9.88 3.26
C ILE A 156 2.53 -10.70 4.01
N ALA A 157 2.64 -12.02 4.05
CA ALA A 157 1.70 -12.88 4.76
C ALA A 157 1.64 -12.59 6.28
N ARG A 158 2.75 -12.14 6.88
CA ARG A 158 2.78 -11.72 8.29
C ARG A 158 1.91 -10.50 8.57
N SER A 159 1.61 -9.67 7.56
CA SER A 159 0.66 -8.56 7.66
C SER A 159 -0.79 -8.96 7.38
N GLY A 160 -1.08 -10.26 7.27
CA GLY A 160 -2.41 -10.79 6.97
C GLY A 160 -2.83 -10.63 5.50
N ARG A 161 -1.87 -10.45 4.60
CA ARG A 161 -2.12 -10.23 3.16
C ARG A 161 -1.47 -11.30 2.30
N ARG A 162 -1.89 -11.39 1.05
CA ARG A 162 -1.35 -12.34 0.07
C ARG A 162 -0.78 -11.57 -1.11
N VAL A 163 0.46 -11.87 -1.48
CA VAL A 163 1.05 -11.29 -2.68
C VAL A 163 0.79 -12.17 -3.90
N THR A 164 0.48 -11.54 -5.03
CA THR A 164 0.39 -12.17 -6.35
C THR A 164 1.46 -11.59 -7.26
N PHE A 165 2.01 -12.44 -8.12
CA PHE A 165 3.06 -12.11 -9.09
C PHE A 165 2.49 -12.31 -10.50
N PRO A 166 1.70 -11.37 -11.04
CA PRO A 166 1.04 -11.54 -12.33
C PRO A 166 2.02 -11.73 -13.50
N ASP A 167 3.24 -11.17 -13.37
CA ASP A 167 4.28 -11.29 -14.39
C ASP A 167 5.23 -12.50 -14.17
N ALA A 168 4.98 -13.34 -13.16
CA ALA A 168 5.74 -14.56 -12.98
C ALA A 168 5.29 -15.56 -14.06
N GLU A 169 6.23 -16.02 -14.91
CA GLU A 169 5.96 -17.21 -15.73
C GLU A 169 5.45 -18.33 -14.81
N PRO A 170 4.37 -19.03 -15.19
CA PRO A 170 3.90 -20.18 -14.43
C PRO A 170 5.10 -21.12 -14.27
N ALA A 171 5.47 -21.40 -13.01
CA ALA A 171 6.50 -22.38 -12.73
C ALA A 171 6.11 -23.65 -13.50
N LEU A 172 6.94 -24.05 -14.48
CA LEU A 172 6.77 -25.32 -15.14
C LEU A 172 6.69 -26.36 -14.03
N GLU A 173 5.50 -26.87 -13.78
CA GLU A 173 5.31 -28.02 -12.91
C GLU A 173 6.28 -29.10 -13.41
N GLN A 174 7.36 -29.31 -12.69
CA GLN A 174 8.16 -30.48 -12.88
C GLN A 174 7.25 -31.66 -12.54
N ARG A 175 6.62 -32.22 -13.60
CA ARG A 175 5.98 -33.51 -13.50
C ARG A 175 7.05 -34.53 -13.09
N PRO A 176 6.72 -35.39 -12.13
CA PRO A 176 7.58 -36.46 -11.65
C PRO A 176 7.95 -37.46 -12.76
#